data_b58c102ab77f5cb5a10398b1f045c49b
#
_entry.id   b58c102ab77f5cb5a10398b1f045c49b
#
_cell.length_a   1.000
_cell.length_b   1.000
_cell.length_c   1.000
_cell.angle_alpha   90.00
_cell.angle_beta   90.00
_cell.angle_gamma   90.00
#
_symmetry.space_group_name_H-M   'P 1'
#
loop_
_entity.id
_entity.type
_entity.pdbx_description
1 polymer ?
#
loop_
_entity_poly.entity_id
_entity_poly.type
_entity_poly.pdbx_seq_one_letter_code
_entity_poly.pdbx_strand_id
1 'polypeptide(L)'
;MAMHRYIVECGIPGIESFTGEGLRATAIGLCDAQQAIGPDIEWIESFVAEGRLYGHYRAAGEEVLREHGRRMGLRVDRISKVHARLDPGMAGGSRLA
;
A
#
# COMPACT_ATOMS: atom_id res chain seq x y z
N MET A 1 -17.49 -10.20 4.00
CA MET A 1 -17.42 -9.03 3.13
C MET A 1 -16.27 -9.18 2.14
N ALA A 2 -16.51 -8.83 0.91
CA ALA A 2 -15.48 -8.98 -0.13
C ALA A 2 -14.38 -7.94 0.05
N MET A 3 -13.14 -8.38 -0.12
CA MET A 3 -11.98 -7.50 -0.11
C MET A 3 -11.58 -7.20 -1.55
N HIS A 4 -11.13 -5.99 -1.79
CA HIS A 4 -10.64 -5.55 -3.09
C HIS A 4 -9.21 -5.06 -2.95
N ARG A 5 -8.48 -5.05 -4.05
CA ARG A 5 -7.12 -4.52 -4.05
C ARG A 5 -7.14 -3.05 -4.40
N TYR A 6 -6.24 -2.32 -3.78
CA TYR A 6 -6.11 -0.87 -3.98
C TYR A 6 -4.65 -0.47 -4.04
N ILE A 7 -4.37 0.58 -4.82
CA ILE A 7 -3.09 1.28 -4.77
C ILE A 7 -3.36 2.62 -4.11
N VAL A 8 -2.62 2.90 -3.05
CA VAL A 8 -2.76 4.13 -2.27
C VAL A 8 -1.49 4.96 -2.43
N GLU A 9 -1.63 6.18 -2.91
CA GLU A 9 -0.51 7.10 -3.05
C GLU A 9 -0.50 8.05 -1.87
N CYS A 10 0.61 8.08 -1.15
CA CYS A 10 0.76 8.91 0.04
C CYS A 10 1.97 9.81 -0.08
N GLY A 11 1.86 11.00 0.52
CA GLY A 11 3.02 11.88 0.72
C GLY A 11 3.55 11.71 2.13
N ILE A 12 4.86 11.50 2.24
CA ILE A 12 5.57 11.52 3.51
C ILE A 12 6.74 12.47 3.31
N PRO A 13 6.78 13.61 4.02
CA PRO A 13 7.87 14.57 3.84
C PRO A 13 9.22 13.90 4.07
N GLY A 14 10.14 14.09 3.10
CA GLY A 14 11.51 13.60 3.23
C GLY A 14 11.71 12.10 3.09
N ILE A 15 10.71 11.36 2.62
CA ILE A 15 10.81 9.90 2.55
C ILE A 15 11.99 9.41 1.69
N GLU A 16 12.39 10.20 0.69
CA GLU A 16 13.53 9.84 -0.16
C GLU A 16 14.84 9.80 0.63
N SER A 17 14.90 10.51 1.75
CA SER A 17 16.08 10.55 2.61
C SER A 17 16.05 9.51 3.72
N PHE A 18 15.00 8.71 3.80
CA PHE A 18 14.89 7.73 4.87
C PHE A 18 15.95 6.66 4.71
N THR A 19 16.63 6.34 5.81
CA THR A 19 17.56 5.21 5.86
C THR A 19 16.78 3.91 6.01
N GLY A 20 17.49 2.78 5.97
CA GLY A 20 16.86 1.49 6.24
C GLY A 20 16.13 1.45 7.58
N GLU A 21 16.68 2.13 8.59
CA GLU A 21 16.04 2.22 9.90
C GLU A 21 14.74 3.02 9.86
N GLY A 22 14.72 4.14 9.14
CA GLY A 22 13.52 4.94 8.97
C GLY A 22 12.44 4.19 8.18
N LEU A 23 12.84 3.47 7.15
CA LEU A 23 11.90 2.66 6.36
C LEU A 23 11.33 1.53 7.22
N ARG A 24 12.16 0.91 8.04
CA ARG A 24 11.69 -0.13 8.95
C ARG A 24 10.68 0.41 9.95
N ALA A 25 10.95 1.57 10.53
CA ALA A 25 10.02 2.20 11.46
C ALA A 25 8.69 2.51 10.80
N THR A 26 8.71 2.96 9.54
CA THR A 26 7.51 3.20 8.76
C THR A 26 6.73 1.89 8.56
N ALA A 27 7.42 0.80 8.21
CA ALA A 27 6.77 -0.49 8.03
C ALA A 27 6.13 -1.01 9.33
N ILE A 28 6.81 -0.82 10.45
CA ILE A 28 6.25 -1.19 11.76
C ILE A 28 4.96 -0.42 12.02
N GLY A 29 4.97 0.89 11.77
CA GLY A 29 3.79 1.72 11.94
C GLY A 29 2.63 1.29 11.06
N LEU A 30 2.92 0.94 9.80
CA LEU A 30 1.88 0.44 8.88
C LEU A 30 1.26 -0.85 9.40
N CYS A 31 2.07 -1.75 9.92
CA CYS A 31 1.58 -3.00 10.52
C CYS A 31 0.75 -2.74 11.76
N ASP A 32 1.22 -1.85 12.64
CA ASP A 32 0.50 -1.54 13.87
C ASP A 32 -0.86 -0.92 13.58
N ALA A 33 -0.93 0.00 12.62
CA ALA A 33 -2.18 0.62 12.23
C ALA A 33 -3.15 -0.39 11.63
N GLN A 34 -2.64 -1.32 10.82
CA GLN A 34 -3.44 -2.41 10.26
C GLN A 34 -4.03 -3.27 11.37
N GLN A 35 -3.22 -3.65 12.34
CA GLN A 35 -3.69 -4.49 13.45
C GLN A 35 -4.74 -3.78 14.29
N ALA A 36 -4.57 -2.50 14.50
CA ALA A 36 -5.53 -1.71 15.27
C ALA A 36 -6.90 -1.61 14.57
N ILE A 37 -6.91 -1.57 13.25
CA ILE A 37 -8.15 -1.51 12.48
C ILE A 37 -8.83 -2.88 12.43
N GLY A 38 -8.06 -3.93 12.21
CA GLY A 38 -8.60 -5.29 12.19
C GLY A 38 -8.68 -5.90 10.79
N PRO A 39 -9.59 -6.86 10.58
CA PRO A 39 -9.55 -7.71 9.39
C PRO A 39 -10.02 -7.07 8.10
N ASP A 40 -10.53 -5.84 8.14
CA ASP A 40 -11.04 -5.18 6.92
C ASP A 40 -9.94 -4.57 6.08
N ILE A 41 -8.69 -4.68 6.47
CA ILE A 41 -7.56 -4.16 5.75
C ILE A 41 -6.36 -5.08 5.88
N GLU A 42 -5.61 -5.21 4.78
CA GLU A 42 -4.35 -5.92 4.77
C GLU A 42 -3.36 -5.10 3.93
N TRP A 43 -2.26 -4.68 4.56
CA TRP A 43 -1.16 -4.05 3.83
C TRP A 43 -0.28 -5.14 3.25
N ILE A 44 -0.05 -5.10 1.94
CA ILE A 44 0.72 -6.14 1.24
C ILE A 44 2.17 -5.69 1.06
N GLU A 45 2.37 -4.54 0.46
CA GLU A 45 3.71 -3.99 0.23
C GLU A 45 3.59 -2.53 -0.18
N SER A 46 4.72 -1.84 -0.18
CA SER A 46 4.78 -0.45 -0.63
C SER A 46 6.09 -0.20 -1.36
N PHE A 47 6.07 0.79 -2.23
CA PHE A 47 7.25 1.25 -2.93
C PHE A 47 7.45 2.71 -2.65
N VAL A 48 8.71 3.10 -2.42
CA VAL A 48 9.10 4.50 -2.30
C VAL A 48 9.68 4.90 -3.65
N ALA A 49 9.06 5.88 -4.28
CA ALA A 49 9.49 6.35 -5.59
C ALA A 49 9.10 7.81 -5.76
N GLU A 50 10.01 8.61 -6.30
CA GLU A 50 9.74 10.02 -6.60
C GLU A 50 9.23 10.80 -5.38
N GLY A 51 9.76 10.49 -4.20
CA GLY A 51 9.36 11.18 -2.96
C GLY A 51 7.99 10.81 -2.43
N ARG A 52 7.40 9.75 -2.93
CA ARG A 52 6.06 9.32 -2.55
C ARG A 52 6.08 7.86 -2.13
N LEU A 53 5.04 7.48 -1.39
CA LEU A 53 4.83 6.09 -0.98
C LEU A 53 3.64 5.54 -1.76
N TYR A 54 3.86 4.44 -2.47
CA TYR A 54 2.82 3.75 -3.22
C TYR A 54 2.53 2.43 -2.53
N GLY A 55 1.39 2.33 -1.89
CA GLY A 55 1.03 1.16 -1.11
C GLY A 55 0.05 0.25 -1.83
N HIS A 56 0.26 -1.04 -1.73
CA HIS A 56 -0.63 -2.05 -2.26
C HIS A 56 -1.36 -2.70 -1.08
N TYR A 57 -2.68 -2.64 -1.11
CA TYR A 57 -3.53 -3.12 -0.01
C TYR A 57 -4.65 -3.99 -0.52
N ARG A 58 -5.15 -4.84 0.37
CA ARG A 58 -6.48 -5.42 0.23
C ARG A 58 -7.35 -4.80 1.32
N ALA A 59 -8.55 -4.37 0.96
CA ALA A 59 -9.40 -3.68 1.91
C ALA A 59 -10.87 -3.85 1.54
N ALA A 60 -11.73 -3.68 2.53
CA ALA A 60 -13.17 -3.74 2.32
C ALA A 60 -13.69 -2.54 1.54
N GLY A 61 -12.98 -1.41 1.59
CA GLY A 61 -13.35 -0.21 0.87
C GLY A 61 -12.37 0.92 1.13
N GLU A 62 -12.66 2.09 0.55
CA GLU A 62 -11.76 3.23 0.69
C GLU A 62 -11.73 3.83 2.10
N GLU A 63 -12.84 3.75 2.82
CA GLU A 63 -12.90 4.36 4.15
C GLU A 63 -11.88 3.77 5.11
N VAL A 64 -11.71 2.45 5.08
CA VAL A 64 -10.75 1.80 5.95
C VAL A 64 -9.31 2.15 5.56
N LEU A 65 -9.06 2.39 4.27
CA LEU A 65 -7.75 2.86 3.80
C LEU A 65 -7.46 4.28 4.29
N ARG A 66 -8.47 5.15 4.28
CA ARG A 66 -8.32 6.50 4.81
C ARG A 66 -8.12 6.49 6.32
N GLU A 67 -8.79 5.60 7.02
CA GLU A 67 -8.57 5.43 8.45
C GLU A 67 -7.14 4.99 8.75
N HIS A 68 -6.63 4.06 7.97
CA HIS A 68 -5.25 3.60 8.10
C HIS A 68 -4.26 4.77 7.90
N GLY A 69 -4.51 5.58 6.88
CA GLY A 69 -3.69 6.77 6.64
C GLY A 69 -3.74 7.75 7.80
N ARG A 70 -4.93 7.99 8.35
CA ARG A 70 -5.08 8.89 9.50
C ARG A 70 -4.30 8.39 10.71
N ARG A 71 -4.36 7.11 11.00
CA ARG A 71 -3.63 6.52 12.14
C ARG A 71 -2.13 6.65 11.99
N MET A 72 -1.65 6.62 10.75
CA MET A 72 -0.23 6.78 10.44
C MET A 72 0.20 8.24 10.31
N GLY A 73 -0.74 9.17 10.28
CA GLY A 73 -0.43 10.56 9.99
C GLY A 73 0.01 10.77 8.55
N LEU A 74 -0.43 9.90 7.63
CA LEU A 74 -0.08 10.01 6.22
C LEU A 74 -1.06 10.91 5.48
N ARG A 75 -0.54 11.67 4.52
CA ARG A 75 -1.38 12.40 3.59
C ARG A 75 -1.71 11.44 2.44
N VAL A 76 -2.95 11.01 2.39
CA VAL A 76 -3.43 10.15 1.31
C VAL A 76 -3.85 11.03 0.16
N ASP A 77 -3.10 10.94 -0.96
CA ASP A 77 -3.35 11.79 -2.12
C ASP A 77 -4.28 11.13 -3.12
N ARG A 78 -4.19 9.81 -3.25
CA ARG A 78 -5.01 9.09 -4.23
C ARG A 78 -5.20 7.65 -3.81
N ILE A 79 -6.41 7.15 -4.00
CA ILE A 79 -6.75 5.74 -3.81
C ILE A 79 -7.31 5.25 -5.15
N SER A 80 -6.69 4.19 -5.69
CA SER A 80 -7.12 3.61 -6.96
C SER A 80 -7.49 2.15 -6.74
N LYS A 81 -8.73 1.79 -7.06
CA LYS A 81 -9.14 0.40 -6.99
C LYS A 81 -8.51 -0.36 -8.15
N VAL A 82 -7.88 -1.48 -7.85
CA VAL A 82 -7.23 -2.30 -8.87
C VAL A 82 -8.31 -3.06 -9.63
N HIS A 83 -8.34 -2.88 -10.94
CA HIS A 83 -9.25 -3.61 -11.81
C HIS A 83 -8.68 -4.96 -12.22
N ALA A 84 -7.38 -5.00 -12.53
CA ALA A 84 -6.72 -6.22 -12.98
C ALA A 84 -5.22 -6.12 -12.69
N ARG A 85 -4.61 -7.28 -12.53
CA ARG A 85 -3.16 -7.39 -12.37
C ARG A 85 -2.60 -8.11 -13.58
N LEU A 86 -1.53 -7.58 -14.14
CA LEU A 86 -0.83 -8.19 -15.26
C LEU A 86 0.57 -8.59 -14.82
N ASP A 87 0.99 -9.76 -15.25
CA ASP A 87 2.37 -10.19 -15.06
C ASP A 87 2.79 -11.09 -16.24
N PRO A 88 4.10 -11.39 -16.36
CA PRO A 88 4.58 -12.18 -17.48
C PRO A 88 3.96 -13.57 -17.59
N GLY A 89 3.55 -14.16 -16.48
CA GLY A 89 2.93 -15.48 -16.49
C GLY A 89 1.64 -15.52 -17.29
N MET A 90 0.96 -14.40 -17.40
CA MET A 90 -0.29 -14.30 -18.15
C MET A 90 -0.07 -14.32 -19.67
N ALA A 91 1.14 -14.09 -20.10
CA ALA A 91 1.47 -14.14 -21.53
C ALA A 91 1.57 -15.57 -22.06
N GLY A 92 1.57 -16.56 -21.19
CA GLY A 92 1.72 -17.95 -21.55
C GLY A 92 3.17 -18.40 -21.53
N GLY A 93 3.41 -19.64 -21.06
CA GLY A 93 4.79 -20.12 -20.86
C GLY A 93 5.63 -20.16 -22.11
N SER A 94 5.04 -20.49 -23.26
CA SER A 94 5.78 -20.60 -24.51
C SER A 94 6.39 -19.30 -24.97
N ARG A 95 5.85 -18.18 -24.57
CA ARG A 95 6.37 -16.87 -24.98
C ARG A 95 7.66 -16.51 -24.30
N LEU A 96 7.92 -17.10 -23.17
CA LEU A 96 9.08 -16.78 -22.36
C LEU A 96 10.29 -17.64 -22.70
N ALA A 97 10.11 -18.57 -23.57
CA ALA A 97 11.19 -19.46 -24.01
C ALA A 97 12.16 -18.74 -24.95
#